data_87da8dadc6f798234eb53d81a2293c84
#
_entry.id   87da8dadc6f798234eb53d81a2293c84
#
_cell.length_a   1.000
_cell.length_b   1.000
_cell.length_c   1.000
_cell.angle_alpha   90.00
_cell.angle_beta   90.00
_cell.angle_gamma   90.00
#
_symmetry.space_group_name_H-M   'P 1'
#
loop_
_entity.id
_entity.type
_entity.pdbx_description
1 polymer ?
#
loop_
_entity_poly.entity_id
_entity_poly.type
_entity_poly.pdbx_seq_one_letter_code
_entity_poly.pdbx_strand_id
1 'polypeptide(L)'
;LCRDLGAGMAISEMIHADQALWHTRKSSNRLDHTDEPGPISMQIAGFDPKMLADAARAHVEHGADIIDINLGCPAKKVLKKAAGSALMRDEALVAEIFRAVVDAVDVPVTVKMRTGWDPNNRNGPTIAQMAESLGLQAVTMHGRTRCDMYRGDAEYDTIKRTRDLIRIPLIANGDIASTAVARQVMQDTGADAVMIGRGTQGDPWLPGIIAAELAGHTRVRPDVATQI
;
A
#
# COMPACT_ATOMS: atom_id res chain seq x y z
N LEU A 1 -11.93 10.53 6.51
CA LEU A 1 -13.18 9.78 6.69
C LEU A 1 -12.95 8.37 7.26
N CYS A 2 -12.29 7.42 6.55
CA CYS A 2 -12.08 6.06 7.09
C CYS A 2 -11.31 6.08 8.42
N ARG A 3 -10.34 7.00 8.58
CA ARG A 3 -9.60 7.21 9.83
C ARG A 3 -10.52 7.62 10.96
N ASP A 4 -11.37 8.62 10.74
CA ASP A 4 -12.36 9.10 11.73
C ASP A 4 -13.35 8.00 12.12
N LEU A 5 -13.59 7.10 11.17
CA LEU A 5 -14.45 5.93 11.35
C LEU A 5 -13.71 4.69 11.88
N GLY A 6 -12.46 4.84 12.34
CA GLY A 6 -11.72 3.84 13.10
C GLY A 6 -10.80 2.93 12.31
N ALA A 7 -10.51 3.26 11.05
CA ALA A 7 -9.40 2.60 10.37
C ALA A 7 -8.08 2.90 11.11
N GLY A 8 -7.25 1.89 11.35
CA GLY A 8 -5.97 2.04 12.05
C GLY A 8 -4.98 2.94 11.32
N MET A 9 -4.97 2.89 9.97
CA MET A 9 -4.14 3.71 9.10
C MET A 9 -4.83 3.89 7.74
N ALA A 10 -4.54 4.97 7.04
CA ALA A 10 -4.88 5.16 5.64
C ALA A 10 -3.60 5.54 4.86
N ILE A 11 -3.54 5.14 3.59
CA ILE A 11 -2.49 5.54 2.66
C ILE A 11 -3.10 6.48 1.63
N SER A 12 -2.42 7.57 1.30
CA SER A 12 -2.88 8.53 0.32
C SER A 12 -3.10 7.91 -1.07
N GLU A 13 -3.85 8.56 -1.94
CA GLU A 13 -3.74 8.26 -3.38
C GLU A 13 -2.29 8.49 -3.84
N MET A 14 -1.81 7.63 -4.76
CA MET A 14 -0.45 7.76 -5.28
C MET A 14 -0.21 9.12 -5.94
N ILE A 15 0.91 9.73 -5.62
CA ILE A 15 1.39 10.97 -6.19
C ILE A 15 2.60 10.67 -7.07
N HIS A 16 2.66 11.29 -8.23
CA HIS A 16 3.80 11.12 -9.12
C HIS A 16 5.05 11.77 -8.51
N ALA A 17 6.19 11.07 -8.56
CA ALA A 17 7.45 11.56 -7.99
C ALA A 17 8.00 12.83 -8.71
N ASP A 18 7.56 13.09 -9.94
CA ASP A 18 7.88 14.33 -10.64
C ASP A 18 7.11 15.51 -10.02
N GLN A 19 7.81 16.31 -9.23
CA GLN A 19 7.25 17.46 -8.51
C GLN A 19 6.71 18.55 -9.46
N ALA A 20 7.17 18.60 -10.71
CA ALA A 20 6.62 19.54 -11.71
C ALA A 20 5.13 19.26 -12.00
N LEU A 21 4.63 18.05 -11.68
CA LEU A 21 3.23 17.67 -11.84
C LEU A 21 2.36 17.97 -10.61
N TRP A 22 2.93 18.49 -9.52
CA TRP A 22 2.20 18.71 -8.26
C TRP A 22 1.31 19.96 -8.29
N HIS A 23 1.57 20.89 -9.19
CA HIS A 23 0.81 22.14 -9.34
C HIS A 23 -0.57 21.96 -9.98
N THR A 24 -0.92 20.73 -10.39
CA THR A 24 -2.27 20.48 -10.91
C THR A 24 -3.28 20.42 -9.76
N ARG A 25 -4.52 20.93 -9.98
CA ARG A 25 -5.61 20.84 -8.98
C ARG A 25 -5.78 19.42 -8.42
N LYS A 26 -5.61 18.41 -9.27
CA LYS A 26 -5.74 17.00 -8.86
C LYS A 26 -4.60 16.58 -7.94
N SER A 27 -3.38 16.99 -8.21
CA SER A 27 -2.23 16.68 -7.36
C SER A 27 -2.28 17.48 -6.06
N SER A 28 -2.65 18.76 -6.11
CA SER A 28 -2.83 19.60 -4.92
C SER A 28 -3.82 19.00 -3.92
N ASN A 29 -4.97 18.52 -4.41
CA ASN A 29 -5.96 17.84 -3.55
C ASN A 29 -5.45 16.54 -2.92
N ARG A 30 -4.46 15.87 -3.52
CA ARG A 30 -3.85 14.65 -2.98
C ARG A 30 -2.73 14.92 -1.99
N LEU A 31 -2.14 16.11 -2.09
CA LEU A 31 -1.12 16.59 -1.16
C LEU A 31 -1.73 17.18 0.11
N ASP A 32 -3.00 17.59 0.04
CA ASP A 32 -3.71 18.17 1.16
C ASP A 32 -4.13 17.05 2.13
N HIS A 33 -3.51 17.04 3.29
CA HIS A 33 -3.81 16.18 4.43
C HIS A 33 -4.08 17.00 5.69
N THR A 34 -4.48 18.26 5.48
CA THR A 34 -4.93 19.16 6.56
C THR A 34 -6.05 18.46 7.34
N ASP A 35 -5.93 18.48 8.66
CA ASP A 35 -6.88 17.84 9.59
C ASP A 35 -6.97 16.31 9.49
N GLU A 36 -6.10 15.63 8.73
CA GLU A 36 -6.07 14.17 8.73
C GLU A 36 -5.41 13.65 10.02
N PRO A 37 -6.05 12.74 10.76
CA PRO A 37 -5.43 12.15 11.95
C PRO A 37 -4.23 11.28 11.56
N GLY A 38 -3.07 11.55 12.20
CA GLY A 38 -1.85 10.79 11.97
C GLY A 38 -1.95 9.29 12.34
N PRO A 39 -1.03 8.45 11.89
CA PRO A 39 0.11 8.81 11.05
C PRO A 39 -0.29 9.09 9.59
N ILE A 40 0.34 10.09 8.98
CA ILE A 40 0.14 10.50 7.58
C ILE A 40 1.05 9.64 6.70
N SER A 41 0.46 8.76 5.90
CA SER A 41 1.20 7.89 4.97
C SER A 41 1.01 8.35 3.53
N MET A 42 2.10 8.86 2.91
CA MET A 42 2.08 9.39 1.55
C MET A 42 2.66 8.39 0.56
N GLN A 43 1.85 8.04 -0.46
CA GLN A 43 2.27 7.08 -1.48
C GLN A 43 2.86 7.77 -2.70
N ILE A 44 4.11 7.45 -3.03
CA ILE A 44 4.85 7.97 -4.18
C ILE A 44 4.97 6.93 -5.30
N ALA A 45 4.90 7.39 -6.55
CA ALA A 45 5.01 6.54 -7.75
C ALA A 45 5.94 7.18 -8.78
N GLY A 46 6.92 6.43 -9.22
CA GLY A 46 7.92 6.84 -10.20
C GLY A 46 8.75 5.66 -10.66
N PHE A 47 9.80 5.92 -11.41
CA PHE A 47 10.74 4.91 -11.90
C PHE A 47 12.22 5.36 -11.78
N ASP A 48 12.46 6.62 -11.49
CA ASP A 48 13.80 7.16 -11.31
C ASP A 48 14.12 7.24 -9.81
N PRO A 49 15.21 6.60 -9.34
CA PRO A 49 15.57 6.56 -7.92
C PRO A 49 15.76 7.94 -7.29
N LYS A 50 16.47 8.85 -8.02
CA LYS A 50 16.70 10.20 -7.51
C LYS A 50 15.39 11.00 -7.41
N MET A 51 14.53 10.92 -8.41
CA MET A 51 13.25 11.61 -8.41
C MET A 51 12.35 11.12 -7.26
N LEU A 52 12.34 9.80 -6.97
CA LEU A 52 11.60 9.23 -5.85
C LEU A 52 12.16 9.69 -4.50
N ALA A 53 13.49 9.75 -4.36
CA ALA A 53 14.16 10.28 -3.18
C ALA A 53 13.84 11.76 -2.93
N ASP A 54 13.87 12.58 -3.99
CA ASP A 54 13.51 14.00 -3.90
C ASP A 54 12.03 14.20 -3.53
N ALA A 55 11.13 13.38 -4.09
CA ALA A 55 9.71 13.38 -3.74
C ALA A 55 9.48 12.96 -2.28
N ALA A 56 10.20 11.94 -1.81
CA ALA A 56 10.10 11.49 -0.42
C ALA A 56 10.47 12.62 0.56
N ARG A 57 11.61 13.30 0.33
CA ARG A 57 12.01 14.46 1.14
C ARG A 57 10.94 15.54 1.17
N ALA A 58 10.42 15.92 0.00
CA ALA A 58 9.40 16.93 -0.09
C ALA A 58 8.11 16.55 0.65
N HIS A 59 7.70 15.27 0.61
CA HIS A 59 6.53 14.82 1.38
C HIS A 59 6.78 14.86 2.90
N VAL A 60 7.98 14.51 3.36
CA VAL A 60 8.36 14.63 4.79
C VAL A 60 8.35 16.09 5.24
N GLU A 61 8.89 17.01 4.43
CA GLU A 61 8.82 18.46 4.69
C GLU A 61 7.38 18.97 4.76
N HIS A 62 6.43 18.32 4.06
CA HIS A 62 5.00 18.61 4.12
C HIS A 62 4.25 17.84 5.22
N GLY A 63 4.94 17.15 6.11
CA GLY A 63 4.36 16.51 7.28
C GLY A 63 3.99 15.03 7.12
N ALA A 64 4.52 14.32 6.12
CA ALA A 64 4.37 12.88 6.03
C ALA A 64 5.13 12.17 7.17
N ASP A 65 4.44 11.28 7.87
CA ASP A 65 5.04 10.41 8.90
C ASP A 65 5.58 9.10 8.30
N ILE A 66 5.07 8.70 7.14
CA ILE A 66 5.44 7.46 6.43
C ILE A 66 5.50 7.74 4.94
N ILE A 67 6.52 7.22 4.26
CA ILE A 67 6.61 7.19 2.79
C ILE A 67 6.30 5.77 2.29
N ASP A 68 5.30 5.63 1.42
CA ASP A 68 4.96 4.34 0.80
C ASP A 68 5.32 4.33 -0.70
N ILE A 69 6.08 3.33 -1.14
CA ILE A 69 6.50 3.20 -2.53
C ILE A 69 5.48 2.35 -3.29
N ASN A 70 4.96 2.86 -4.42
CA ASN A 70 4.00 2.13 -5.24
C ASN A 70 4.67 1.21 -6.27
N LEU A 71 4.61 -0.10 -6.06
CA LEU A 71 4.96 -1.15 -7.02
C LEU A 71 3.72 -1.97 -7.46
N GLY A 72 2.52 -1.44 -7.29
CA GLY A 72 1.28 -2.23 -7.51
C GLY A 72 0.37 -1.69 -8.62
N CYS A 73 0.49 -0.43 -9.02
CA CYS A 73 -0.43 0.19 -9.97
C CYS A 73 -0.33 -0.45 -11.37
N PRO A 74 -1.41 -1.04 -11.91
CA PRO A 74 -1.40 -1.67 -13.24
C PRO A 74 -1.83 -0.73 -14.37
N ALA A 75 -2.03 0.56 -14.09
CA ALA A 75 -2.59 1.51 -15.05
C ALA A 75 -1.66 1.72 -16.26
N LYS A 76 -2.21 1.67 -17.48
CA LYS A 76 -1.44 1.82 -18.74
C LYS A 76 -0.58 3.08 -18.79
N LYS A 77 -1.06 4.21 -18.24
CA LYS A 77 -0.29 5.46 -18.16
C LYS A 77 0.97 5.32 -17.29
N VAL A 78 0.87 4.61 -16.18
CA VAL A 78 1.96 4.34 -15.23
C VAL A 78 2.95 3.36 -15.86
N LEU A 79 2.44 2.29 -16.48
CA LEU A 79 3.25 1.27 -17.15
C LEU A 79 4.05 1.82 -18.36
N LYS A 80 3.48 2.77 -19.12
CA LYS A 80 4.21 3.42 -20.24
C LYS A 80 5.45 4.20 -19.77
N LYS A 81 5.47 4.61 -18.49
CA LYS A 81 6.61 5.27 -17.84
C LYS A 81 7.47 4.29 -17.02
N ALA A 82 7.29 2.97 -17.22
CA ALA A 82 7.98 1.91 -16.47
C ALA A 82 7.83 2.02 -14.93
N ALA A 83 6.77 2.66 -14.43
CA ALA A 83 6.49 2.84 -13.00
C ALA A 83 5.41 1.88 -12.48
N GLY A 84 5.19 1.85 -11.16
CA GLY A 84 4.21 0.98 -10.52
C GLY A 84 4.56 -0.50 -10.70
N SER A 85 3.58 -1.33 -11.07
CA SER A 85 3.80 -2.78 -11.20
C SER A 85 4.75 -3.19 -12.34
N ALA A 86 5.11 -2.29 -13.27
CA ALA A 86 6.12 -2.56 -14.29
C ALA A 86 7.52 -2.72 -13.68
N LEU A 87 7.81 -2.03 -12.58
CA LEU A 87 9.08 -2.12 -11.85
C LEU A 87 9.36 -3.54 -11.33
N MET A 88 8.33 -4.33 -11.03
CA MET A 88 8.53 -5.72 -10.58
C MET A 88 9.26 -6.61 -11.59
N ARG A 89 9.47 -6.17 -12.83
CA ARG A 89 10.24 -6.87 -13.85
C ARG A 89 11.75 -6.56 -13.81
N ASP A 90 12.15 -5.56 -13.02
CA ASP A 90 13.52 -5.09 -12.90
C ASP A 90 13.89 -4.95 -11.41
N GLU A 91 14.30 -6.07 -10.83
CA GLU A 91 14.64 -6.15 -9.40
C GLU A 91 15.87 -5.29 -9.06
N ALA A 92 16.80 -5.10 -10.01
CA ALA A 92 17.96 -4.25 -9.80
C ALA A 92 17.54 -2.78 -9.64
N LEU A 93 16.67 -2.29 -10.52
CA LEU A 93 16.13 -0.94 -10.42
C LEU A 93 15.26 -0.76 -9.15
N VAL A 94 14.50 -1.79 -8.75
CA VAL A 94 13.75 -1.77 -7.49
C VAL A 94 14.68 -1.61 -6.30
N ALA A 95 15.81 -2.33 -6.28
CA ALA A 95 16.81 -2.20 -5.22
C ALA A 95 17.44 -0.80 -5.16
N GLU A 96 17.72 -0.19 -6.31
CA GLU A 96 18.22 1.19 -6.39
C GLU A 96 17.18 2.19 -5.85
N ILE A 97 15.90 2.03 -6.22
CA ILE A 97 14.80 2.86 -5.72
C ILE A 97 14.69 2.73 -4.20
N PHE A 98 14.66 1.51 -3.66
CA PHE A 98 14.52 1.29 -2.22
C PHE A 98 15.66 1.96 -1.44
N ARG A 99 16.92 1.76 -1.87
CA ARG A 99 18.08 2.42 -1.27
C ARG A 99 17.95 3.94 -1.31
N ALA A 100 17.67 4.49 -2.49
CA ALA A 100 17.61 5.93 -2.68
C ALA A 100 16.53 6.60 -1.80
N VAL A 101 15.37 5.94 -1.63
CA VAL A 101 14.29 6.49 -0.80
C VAL A 101 14.59 6.32 0.69
N VAL A 102 15.11 5.15 1.12
CA VAL A 102 15.48 4.93 2.53
C VAL A 102 16.59 5.87 2.98
N ASP A 103 17.61 6.07 2.14
CA ASP A 103 18.72 6.99 2.44
C ASP A 103 18.30 8.48 2.42
N ALA A 104 17.13 8.79 1.87
CA ALA A 104 16.68 10.17 1.70
C ALA A 104 15.90 10.74 2.88
N VAL A 105 15.33 9.89 3.76
CA VAL A 105 14.39 10.32 4.82
C VAL A 105 14.63 9.54 6.11
N ASP A 106 14.30 10.17 7.24
CA ASP A 106 14.40 9.55 8.57
C ASP A 106 13.08 8.91 9.04
N VAL A 107 11.99 9.06 8.25
CA VAL A 107 10.70 8.43 8.55
C VAL A 107 10.62 7.01 7.98
N PRO A 108 9.74 6.14 8.51
CA PRO A 108 9.52 4.82 7.96
C PRO A 108 9.23 4.83 6.45
N VAL A 109 9.91 3.94 5.72
CA VAL A 109 9.64 3.67 4.30
C VAL A 109 8.96 2.32 4.17
N THR A 110 7.86 2.25 3.44
CA THR A 110 7.09 1.04 3.17
C THR A 110 6.90 0.82 1.67
N VAL A 111 6.44 -0.35 1.28
CA VAL A 111 6.13 -0.63 -0.12
C VAL A 111 4.79 -1.32 -0.27
N LYS A 112 4.00 -0.87 -1.26
CA LYS A 112 2.79 -1.59 -1.69
C LYS A 112 2.99 -2.18 -3.08
N MET A 113 2.85 -3.52 -3.19
CA MET A 113 3.12 -4.26 -4.41
C MET A 113 2.05 -5.32 -4.72
N ARG A 114 2.23 -6.01 -5.84
CA ARG A 114 1.48 -7.20 -6.25
C ARG A 114 2.31 -8.46 -6.00
N THR A 115 1.72 -9.65 -6.25
CA THR A 115 2.45 -10.91 -6.13
C THR A 115 3.50 -11.11 -7.23
N GLY A 116 3.41 -10.38 -8.33
CA GLY A 116 4.34 -10.42 -9.44
C GLY A 116 3.77 -9.78 -10.71
N TRP A 117 4.50 -9.91 -11.82
CA TRP A 117 4.08 -9.41 -13.11
C TRP A 117 2.95 -10.24 -13.73
N ASP A 118 3.10 -11.56 -13.75
CA ASP A 118 2.15 -12.53 -14.29
C ASP A 118 2.16 -13.83 -13.47
N PRO A 119 1.25 -14.79 -13.72
CA PRO A 119 1.16 -16.03 -12.95
C PRO A 119 2.43 -16.89 -12.93
N ASN A 120 3.28 -16.80 -13.97
CA ASN A 120 4.53 -17.53 -14.07
C ASN A 120 5.71 -16.77 -13.45
N ASN A 121 5.50 -15.50 -13.08
CA ASN A 121 6.54 -14.59 -12.61
C ASN A 121 6.07 -13.85 -11.34
N ARG A 122 5.89 -14.64 -10.26
CA ARG A 122 5.46 -14.17 -8.93
C ARG A 122 6.68 -13.93 -8.04
N ASN A 123 7.43 -12.89 -8.35
CA ASN A 123 8.66 -12.52 -7.62
C ASN A 123 8.42 -11.57 -6.42
N GLY A 124 7.17 -11.38 -6.01
CA GLY A 124 6.83 -10.61 -4.81
C GLY A 124 7.62 -11.02 -3.56
N PRO A 125 7.78 -12.32 -3.24
CA PRO A 125 8.58 -12.75 -2.10
C PRO A 125 10.04 -12.30 -2.15
N THR A 126 10.69 -12.38 -3.31
CA THR A 126 12.07 -11.91 -3.52
C THR A 126 12.19 -10.40 -3.30
N ILE A 127 11.25 -9.62 -3.86
CA ILE A 127 11.21 -8.16 -3.67
C ILE A 127 10.95 -7.81 -2.21
N ALA A 128 10.13 -8.56 -1.48
CA ALA A 128 9.87 -8.34 -0.06
C ALA A 128 11.12 -8.59 0.80
N GLN A 129 11.89 -9.65 0.54
CA GLN A 129 13.19 -9.87 1.19
C GLN A 129 14.18 -8.75 0.91
N MET A 130 14.22 -8.30 -0.34
CA MET A 130 15.05 -7.16 -0.73
C MET A 130 14.62 -5.89 0.01
N ALA A 131 13.30 -5.62 0.12
CA ALA A 131 12.77 -4.49 0.87
C ALA A 131 13.25 -4.50 2.33
N GLU A 132 13.11 -5.62 3.03
CA GLU A 132 13.59 -5.78 4.40
C GLU A 132 15.12 -5.58 4.50
N SER A 133 15.88 -6.20 3.63
CA SER A 133 17.36 -6.10 3.64
C SER A 133 17.88 -4.69 3.37
N LEU A 134 17.10 -3.86 2.70
CA LEU A 134 17.41 -2.46 2.37
C LEU A 134 16.78 -1.46 3.32
N GLY A 135 16.16 -1.92 4.44
CA GLY A 135 15.70 -1.05 5.51
C GLY A 135 14.25 -0.57 5.40
N LEU A 136 13.45 -1.11 4.46
CA LEU A 136 12.01 -0.85 4.48
C LEU A 136 11.38 -1.49 5.72
N GLN A 137 10.34 -0.84 6.25
CA GLN A 137 9.77 -1.19 7.54
C GLN A 137 8.41 -1.89 7.47
N ALA A 138 7.78 -1.99 6.30
CA ALA A 138 6.61 -2.83 6.08
C ALA A 138 6.40 -3.13 4.59
N VAL A 139 5.71 -4.23 4.31
CA VAL A 139 5.30 -4.65 2.97
C VAL A 139 3.79 -4.87 2.93
N THR A 140 3.11 -4.23 1.99
CA THR A 140 1.72 -4.55 1.65
C THR A 140 1.68 -5.31 0.33
N MET A 141 1.10 -6.52 0.33
CA MET A 141 1.02 -7.35 -0.87
C MET A 141 -0.43 -7.60 -1.30
N HIS A 142 -0.76 -7.20 -2.53
CA HIS A 142 -2.03 -7.52 -3.15
C HIS A 142 -1.98 -8.91 -3.79
N GLY A 143 -2.88 -9.80 -3.41
CA GLY A 143 -2.99 -11.19 -3.85
C GLY A 143 -3.37 -11.38 -5.32
N ARG A 144 -2.89 -10.53 -6.20
CA ARG A 144 -3.03 -10.61 -7.67
C ARG A 144 -1.74 -10.18 -8.35
N THR A 145 -1.44 -10.80 -9.49
CA THR A 145 -0.37 -10.31 -10.38
C THR A 145 -0.82 -9.04 -11.12
N ARG A 146 0.13 -8.37 -11.78
CA ARG A 146 -0.22 -7.25 -12.68
C ARG A 146 -1.14 -7.68 -13.80
N CYS A 147 -0.92 -8.86 -14.39
CA CYS A 147 -1.72 -9.35 -15.52
C CYS A 147 -3.15 -9.69 -15.15
N ASP A 148 -3.40 -10.10 -13.92
CA ASP A 148 -4.76 -10.34 -13.41
C ASP A 148 -5.56 -9.04 -13.30
N MET A 149 -4.89 -7.92 -13.09
CA MET A 149 -5.52 -6.62 -12.80
C MET A 149 -6.47 -6.70 -11.60
N TYR A 150 -7.78 -6.86 -11.86
CA TYR A 150 -8.84 -7.05 -10.85
C TYR A 150 -9.74 -8.24 -11.18
N ARG A 151 -9.33 -9.10 -12.12
CA ARG A 151 -10.06 -10.30 -12.53
C ARG A 151 -9.74 -11.48 -11.64
N GLY A 152 -10.67 -12.43 -11.58
CA GLY A 152 -10.55 -13.61 -10.72
C GLY A 152 -10.53 -13.24 -9.24
N ASP A 153 -10.13 -14.18 -8.40
CA ASP A 153 -10.00 -14.01 -6.96
C ASP A 153 -8.56 -13.65 -6.56
N ALA A 154 -8.39 -12.96 -5.43
CA ALA A 154 -7.08 -12.77 -4.84
C ALA A 154 -6.55 -14.12 -4.32
N GLU A 155 -5.32 -14.46 -4.61
CA GLU A 155 -4.63 -15.60 -4.02
C GLU A 155 -3.76 -15.18 -2.84
N TYR A 156 -3.65 -16.04 -1.86
CA TYR A 156 -2.94 -15.73 -0.63
C TYR A 156 -1.68 -16.60 -0.42
N ASP A 157 -1.44 -17.61 -1.26
CA ASP A 157 -0.28 -18.51 -1.16
C ASP A 157 1.05 -17.75 -1.32
N THR A 158 1.10 -16.77 -2.23
CA THR A 158 2.30 -15.94 -2.40
C THR A 158 2.52 -15.05 -1.18
N ILE A 159 1.45 -14.54 -0.54
CA ILE A 159 1.54 -13.75 0.70
C ILE A 159 2.07 -14.62 1.83
N LYS A 160 1.55 -15.85 1.98
CA LYS A 160 2.05 -16.82 2.96
C LYS A 160 3.54 -17.10 2.77
N ARG A 161 3.97 -17.42 1.53
CA ARG A 161 5.39 -17.63 1.22
C ARG A 161 6.25 -16.41 1.53
N THR A 162 5.69 -15.21 1.35
CA THR A 162 6.40 -13.97 1.72
C THR A 162 6.60 -13.89 3.22
N ARG A 163 5.59 -14.24 4.04
CA ARG A 163 5.71 -14.25 5.52
C ARG A 163 6.85 -15.12 6.01
N ASP A 164 7.06 -16.27 5.37
CA ASP A 164 8.14 -17.20 5.76
C ASP A 164 9.54 -16.60 5.55
N LEU A 165 9.67 -15.61 4.68
CA LEU A 165 10.93 -15.03 4.24
C LEU A 165 11.29 -13.69 4.90
N ILE A 166 10.33 -12.94 5.45
CA ILE A 166 10.56 -11.62 6.05
C ILE A 166 10.10 -11.59 7.51
N ARG A 167 10.60 -10.61 8.28
CA ARG A 167 10.23 -10.38 9.68
C ARG A 167 9.52 -9.04 9.89
N ILE A 168 9.73 -8.08 8.99
CA ILE A 168 9.00 -6.81 9.02
C ILE A 168 7.49 -7.04 8.81
N PRO A 169 6.62 -6.13 9.24
CA PRO A 169 5.18 -6.23 9.08
C PRO A 169 4.77 -6.51 7.63
N LEU A 170 3.95 -7.55 7.46
CA LEU A 170 3.34 -7.94 6.19
C LEU A 170 1.84 -7.69 6.24
N ILE A 171 1.34 -6.88 5.32
CA ILE A 171 -0.07 -6.50 5.24
C ILE A 171 -0.69 -7.21 4.02
N ALA A 172 -1.68 -8.06 4.26
CA ALA A 172 -2.40 -8.75 3.19
C ALA A 172 -3.49 -7.86 2.59
N ASN A 173 -3.58 -7.83 1.26
CA ASN A 173 -4.56 -7.06 0.52
C ASN A 173 -5.19 -7.89 -0.60
N GLY A 174 -6.47 -7.67 -0.87
CA GLY A 174 -7.25 -8.27 -1.93
C GLY A 174 -8.53 -8.94 -1.41
N ASP A 175 -9.66 -8.60 -1.98
CA ASP A 175 -11.00 -9.18 -1.77
C ASP A 175 -11.46 -9.31 -0.31
N ILE A 176 -10.93 -8.48 0.58
CA ILE A 176 -11.26 -8.46 2.00
C ILE A 176 -12.45 -7.49 2.19
N ALA A 177 -13.63 -8.06 2.47
CA ALA A 177 -14.87 -7.31 2.58
C ALA A 177 -15.68 -7.67 3.85
N SER A 178 -15.10 -8.41 4.78
CA SER A 178 -15.70 -8.74 6.08
C SER A 178 -14.65 -9.12 7.11
N THR A 179 -15.00 -9.08 8.40
CA THR A 179 -14.11 -9.53 9.48
C THR A 179 -13.81 -11.03 9.39
N ALA A 180 -14.79 -11.83 8.97
CA ALA A 180 -14.57 -13.26 8.79
C ALA A 180 -13.48 -13.53 7.75
N VAL A 181 -13.54 -12.85 6.58
CA VAL A 181 -12.52 -12.95 5.54
C VAL A 181 -11.18 -12.40 6.03
N ALA A 182 -11.17 -11.24 6.72
CA ALA A 182 -9.94 -10.68 7.27
C ALA A 182 -9.25 -11.64 8.23
N ARG A 183 -10.00 -12.25 9.15
CA ARG A 183 -9.49 -13.25 10.11
C ARG A 183 -8.94 -14.48 9.40
N GLN A 184 -9.67 -15.00 8.42
CA GLN A 184 -9.23 -16.17 7.64
C GLN A 184 -7.94 -15.88 6.88
N VAL A 185 -7.86 -14.72 6.19
CA VAL A 185 -6.66 -14.31 5.45
C VAL A 185 -5.45 -14.19 6.39
N MET A 186 -5.60 -13.57 7.56
CA MET A 186 -4.51 -13.46 8.52
C MET A 186 -4.07 -14.83 9.07
N GLN A 187 -5.01 -15.75 9.33
CA GLN A 187 -4.70 -17.11 9.77
C GLN A 187 -3.97 -17.91 8.68
N ASP A 188 -4.42 -17.84 7.44
CA ASP A 188 -3.87 -18.61 6.34
C ASP A 188 -2.49 -18.12 5.90
N THR A 189 -2.26 -16.82 5.98
CA THR A 189 -1.03 -16.17 5.48
C THR A 189 -0.01 -15.90 6.56
N GLY A 190 -0.42 -15.78 7.83
CA GLY A 190 0.41 -15.25 8.89
C GLY A 190 0.70 -13.76 8.77
N ALA A 191 -0.07 -13.02 7.95
CA ALA A 191 0.06 -11.57 7.83
C ALA A 191 -0.29 -10.87 9.15
N ASP A 192 0.43 -9.79 9.44
CA ASP A 192 0.27 -9.02 10.69
C ASP A 192 -0.96 -8.10 10.65
N ALA A 193 -1.39 -7.71 9.46
CA ALA A 193 -2.55 -6.85 9.24
C ALA A 193 -3.20 -7.10 7.88
N VAL A 194 -4.35 -6.48 7.66
CA VAL A 194 -5.05 -6.47 6.37
C VAL A 194 -5.26 -5.05 5.87
N MET A 195 -5.18 -4.86 4.54
CA MET A 195 -5.56 -3.62 3.87
C MET A 195 -6.84 -3.82 3.07
N ILE A 196 -7.82 -2.97 3.30
CA ILE A 196 -9.10 -2.98 2.60
C ILE A 196 -9.07 -1.88 1.51
N GLY A 197 -9.34 -2.25 0.27
CA GLY A 197 -9.44 -1.32 -0.85
C GLY A 197 -10.89 -1.11 -1.26
N ARG A 198 -11.34 -1.77 -2.33
CA ARG A 198 -12.68 -1.62 -2.91
C ARG A 198 -13.84 -1.87 -1.94
N GLY A 199 -13.60 -2.67 -0.89
CA GLY A 199 -14.59 -2.91 0.17
C GLY A 199 -15.01 -1.65 0.94
N THR A 200 -14.22 -0.57 0.89
CA THR A 200 -14.56 0.72 1.52
C THR A 200 -15.51 1.58 0.66
N GLN A 201 -15.65 1.24 -0.63
CA GLN A 201 -16.53 1.99 -1.53
C GLN A 201 -17.99 1.76 -1.15
N GLY A 202 -18.65 2.83 -0.70
CA GLY A 202 -20.00 2.76 -0.15
C GLY A 202 -20.08 2.25 1.30
N ASP A 203 -18.94 1.86 1.91
CA ASP A 203 -18.86 1.38 3.28
C ASP A 203 -17.56 1.85 3.98
N PRO A 204 -17.42 3.12 4.27
CA PRO A 204 -16.21 3.66 4.91
C PRO A 204 -16.03 3.21 6.37
N TRP A 205 -17.03 2.63 7.00
CA TRP A 205 -16.96 2.05 8.34
C TRP A 205 -16.27 0.70 8.38
N LEU A 206 -16.26 -0.04 7.25
CA LEU A 206 -15.77 -1.42 7.19
C LEU A 206 -14.37 -1.61 7.78
N PRO A 207 -13.35 -0.77 7.48
CA PRO A 207 -12.03 -0.94 8.07
C PRO A 207 -12.03 -0.81 9.60
N GLY A 208 -12.78 0.16 10.14
CA GLY A 208 -12.90 0.35 11.59
C GLY A 208 -13.68 -0.76 12.28
N ILE A 209 -14.69 -1.34 11.63
CA ILE A 209 -15.43 -2.50 12.14
C ILE A 209 -14.50 -3.71 12.21
N ILE A 210 -13.78 -4.00 11.11
CA ILE A 210 -12.83 -5.11 11.04
C ILE A 210 -11.75 -4.95 12.12
N ALA A 211 -11.17 -3.76 12.27
CA ALA A 211 -10.16 -3.49 13.28
C ALA A 211 -10.67 -3.74 14.70
N ALA A 212 -11.87 -3.24 15.04
CA ALA A 212 -12.48 -3.44 16.34
C ALA A 212 -12.77 -4.92 16.62
N GLU A 213 -13.37 -5.64 15.67
CA GLU A 213 -13.73 -7.05 15.85
C GLU A 213 -12.51 -7.99 15.89
N LEU A 214 -11.43 -7.66 15.19
CA LEU A 214 -10.15 -8.37 15.32
C LEU A 214 -9.54 -8.17 16.71
N ALA A 215 -9.72 -7.00 17.29
CA ALA A 215 -9.30 -6.68 18.67
C ALA A 215 -10.26 -7.20 19.76
N GLY A 216 -11.33 -7.92 19.41
CA GLY A 216 -12.31 -8.48 20.33
C GLY A 216 -13.38 -7.51 20.79
N HIS A 217 -13.51 -6.35 20.13
CA HIS A 217 -14.54 -5.35 20.41
C HIS A 217 -15.67 -5.41 19.37
N THR A 218 -16.88 -5.01 19.78
CA THR A 218 -18.00 -4.87 18.84
C THR A 218 -18.08 -3.42 18.35
N ARG A 219 -18.16 -3.24 17.03
CA ARG A 219 -18.45 -1.95 16.41
C ARG A 219 -19.58 -2.13 15.39
N VAL A 220 -20.64 -1.35 15.53
CA VAL A 220 -21.83 -1.44 14.67
C VAL A 220 -21.81 -0.28 13.68
N ARG A 221 -22.21 -0.54 12.43
CA ARG A 221 -22.50 0.56 11.49
C ARG A 221 -23.62 1.41 12.03
N PRO A 222 -23.51 2.75 11.90
CA PRO A 222 -24.66 3.61 12.17
C PRO A 222 -25.84 3.23 11.27
N ASP A 223 -27.05 3.50 11.70
CA ASP A 223 -28.22 3.36 10.84
C ASP A 223 -28.19 4.39 9.69
N VAL A 224 -29.04 4.17 8.68
CA VAL A 224 -29.07 5.03 7.48
C VAL A 224 -29.41 6.49 7.83
N ALA A 225 -30.23 6.74 8.86
CA ALA A 225 -30.58 8.08 9.29
C ALA A 225 -29.39 8.84 9.91
N THR A 226 -28.44 8.12 10.50
CA THR A 226 -27.22 8.69 11.09
C THR A 226 -26.11 8.89 10.06
N GLN A 227 -26.23 8.26 8.86
CA GLN A 227 -25.22 8.32 7.79
C GLN A 227 -25.39 9.54 6.86
N ILE A 228 -26.50 10.26 6.97
CA ILE A 228 -26.84 11.46 6.21
C ILE A 228 -26.55 12.69 7.06
#